data_48a4bdcc3fe85a2cb742f126618ac714
#
_entry.id   48a4bdcc3fe85a2cb742f126618ac714
#
_cell.length_a   1.000
_cell.length_b   1.000
_cell.length_c   1.000
_cell.angle_alpha   90.00
_cell.angle_beta   90.00
_cell.angle_gamma   90.00
#
_symmetry.space_group_name_H-M   'P 1'
#
loop_
_entity.id
_entity.type
_entity.pdbx_description
1 polymer ?
#
loop_
_entity_poly.entity_id
_entity_poly.type
_entity_poly.pdbx_seq_one_letter_code
_entity_poly.pdbx_strand_id
1 'polypeptide(L)'
;IQLDLPEVIRYGKEKGVGLSLYVNGGVLKPYGDHDVELVWKTLAGWGVPALKPGFVACSSQEDIQWLRNLVALAAKHKLVLNIHDGYIADGMRRTYPNLLTQEGGGGRETRPPVTHELMLPFTRHLVGAHDHTPTLYSGQDGRTKLYEMAQLVIYHGARQSVRNVYGSRNQFGEELEFLESVPTVWDAVRVLKAEPGDCVVIARRNGSRWFIGGMNDEDARTVK
;
A
#
# COMPACT_ATOMS: atom_id res chain seq x y z
N ILE A 1 13.57 -18.82 15.67
CA ILE A 1 14.69 -18.14 14.98
C ILE A 1 14.68 -16.73 15.54
N GLN A 2 15.78 -16.31 16.18
CA GLN A 2 15.96 -14.93 16.60
C GLN A 2 16.52 -14.14 15.41
N LEU A 3 15.84 -13.10 14.98
CA LEU A 3 16.24 -12.25 13.87
C LEU A 3 17.11 -11.10 14.41
N ASP A 4 18.31 -10.94 13.89
CA ASP A 4 19.16 -9.78 14.14
C ASP A 4 18.72 -8.62 13.20
N LEU A 5 17.76 -7.81 13.65
CA LEU A 5 17.22 -6.70 12.88
C LEU A 5 18.27 -5.66 12.45
N PRO A 6 19.18 -5.19 13.33
CA PRO A 6 20.25 -4.29 12.92
C PRO A 6 21.09 -4.82 11.76
N GLU A 7 21.45 -6.08 11.79
CA GLU A 7 22.23 -6.72 10.70
C GLU A 7 21.43 -6.81 9.40
N VAL A 8 20.15 -7.19 9.45
CA VAL A 8 19.28 -7.26 8.27
C VAL A 8 19.09 -5.86 7.65
N ILE A 9 18.93 -4.83 8.47
CA ILE A 9 18.80 -3.45 8.02
C ILE A 9 20.11 -2.99 7.33
N ARG A 10 21.24 -3.28 7.95
CA ARG A 10 22.56 -2.98 7.38
C ARG A 10 22.74 -3.63 6.01
N TYR A 11 22.47 -4.92 5.91
CA TYR A 11 22.57 -5.69 4.67
C TYR A 11 21.61 -5.14 3.57
N GLY A 12 20.36 -4.84 3.93
CA GLY A 12 19.41 -4.23 3.01
C GLY A 12 19.92 -2.91 2.44
N LYS A 13 20.46 -2.05 3.30
CA LYS A 13 21.05 -0.77 2.90
C LYS A 13 22.23 -0.94 1.94
N GLU A 14 23.10 -1.90 2.18
CA GLU A 14 24.23 -2.24 1.29
C GLU A 14 23.76 -2.72 -0.09
N LYS A 15 22.59 -3.37 -0.15
CA LYS A 15 21.97 -3.81 -1.39
C LYS A 15 21.07 -2.75 -2.05
N GLY A 16 20.99 -1.53 -1.49
CA GLY A 16 20.11 -0.48 -1.98
C GLY A 16 18.62 -0.73 -1.71
N VAL A 17 18.30 -1.63 -0.76
CA VAL A 17 16.93 -2.00 -0.40
C VAL A 17 16.61 -1.46 0.99
N GLY A 18 15.61 -0.57 1.07
CA GLY A 18 15.06 -0.07 2.34
C GLY A 18 14.14 -1.11 2.97
N LEU A 19 14.37 -1.42 4.25
CA LEU A 19 13.46 -2.29 4.99
C LEU A 19 12.30 -1.50 5.57
N SER A 20 11.09 -2.00 5.35
CA SER A 20 9.91 -1.55 6.07
C SER A 20 9.50 -2.59 7.09
N LEU A 21 9.36 -2.17 8.33
CA LEU A 21 8.96 -3.07 9.40
C LEU A 21 7.46 -2.98 9.68
N TYR A 22 6.84 -4.14 9.84
CA TYR A 22 5.48 -4.22 10.37
C TYR A 22 5.51 -4.01 11.88
N VAL A 23 4.63 -3.17 12.40
CA VAL A 23 4.50 -2.90 13.83
C VAL A 23 3.06 -3.06 14.26
N ASN A 24 2.81 -3.90 15.27
CA ASN A 24 1.47 -4.14 15.78
C ASN A 24 1.02 -2.96 16.67
N GLY A 25 0.04 -2.19 16.19
CA GLY A 25 -0.51 -1.04 16.89
C GLY A 25 -1.19 -1.40 18.22
N GLY A 26 -1.82 -2.58 18.29
CA GLY A 26 -2.41 -3.10 19.53
C GLY A 26 -1.38 -3.37 20.64
N VAL A 27 -0.13 -3.62 20.27
CA VAL A 27 0.98 -3.74 21.25
C VAL A 27 1.49 -2.36 21.64
N LEU A 28 1.52 -1.39 20.74
CA LEU A 28 2.05 -0.04 21.01
C LEU A 28 1.10 0.81 21.86
N LYS A 29 -0.21 0.74 21.59
CA LYS A 29 -1.19 1.64 22.21
C LYS A 29 -1.20 1.64 23.75
N PRO A 30 -1.07 0.49 24.43
CA PRO A 30 -1.05 0.44 25.90
C PRO A 30 0.09 1.21 26.58
N TYR A 31 1.17 1.47 25.85
CA TYR A 31 2.35 2.13 26.39
C TYR A 31 2.32 3.67 26.30
N GLY A 32 1.35 4.22 25.55
CA GLY A 32 1.23 5.68 25.39
C GLY A 32 2.23 6.30 24.40
N ASP A 33 2.11 7.61 24.22
CA ASP A 33 2.86 8.33 23.17
C ASP A 33 4.38 8.36 23.41
N HIS A 34 4.79 8.44 24.67
CA HIS A 34 6.22 8.47 25.03
C HIS A 34 6.96 7.22 24.58
N ASP A 35 6.36 6.07 24.79
CA ASP A 35 6.97 4.79 24.44
C ASP A 35 6.92 4.53 22.93
N VAL A 36 5.86 5.00 22.25
CA VAL A 36 5.79 5.02 20.79
C VAL A 36 6.94 5.88 20.23
N GLU A 37 7.20 7.05 20.79
CA GLU A 37 8.32 7.89 20.36
C GLU A 37 9.67 7.21 20.57
N LEU A 38 9.87 6.53 21.69
CA LEU A 38 11.10 5.77 21.94
C LEU A 38 11.31 4.67 20.91
N VAL A 39 10.26 3.92 20.56
CA VAL A 39 10.31 2.89 19.51
C VAL A 39 10.67 3.51 18.17
N TRP A 40 10.00 4.60 17.76
CA TRP A 40 10.29 5.28 16.49
C TRP A 40 11.72 5.81 16.43
N LYS A 41 12.19 6.44 17.49
CA LYS A 41 13.56 6.92 17.61
C LYS A 41 14.57 5.77 17.48
N THR A 42 14.31 4.65 18.13
CA THR A 42 15.19 3.47 18.08
C THR A 42 15.26 2.89 16.68
N LEU A 43 14.11 2.66 16.04
CA LEU A 43 14.08 2.10 14.68
C LEU A 43 14.69 3.04 13.65
N ALA A 44 14.42 4.34 13.76
CA ALA A 44 15.08 5.34 12.93
C ALA A 44 16.61 5.35 13.15
N GLY A 45 17.05 5.22 14.40
CA GLY A 45 18.48 5.11 14.76
C GLY A 45 19.16 3.89 14.14
N TRP A 46 18.48 2.79 13.96
CA TRP A 46 18.97 1.61 13.23
C TRP A 46 18.96 1.82 11.71
N GLY A 47 18.34 2.87 11.21
CA GLY A 47 18.28 3.17 9.78
C GLY A 47 17.07 2.59 9.06
N VAL A 48 16.01 2.26 9.79
CA VAL A 48 14.71 1.88 9.19
C VAL A 48 14.09 3.10 8.53
N PRO A 49 13.79 3.09 7.22
CA PRO A 49 13.20 4.24 6.55
C PRO A 49 11.67 4.27 6.64
N ALA A 50 11.02 3.12 6.84
CA ALA A 50 9.58 3.00 6.72
C ALA A 50 8.98 1.99 7.70
N LEU A 51 7.73 2.23 8.10
CA LEU A 51 6.97 1.35 9.00
C LEU A 51 5.58 1.08 8.43
N LYS A 52 5.05 -0.10 8.74
CA LYS A 52 3.66 -0.47 8.46
C LYS A 52 2.96 -0.79 9.79
N PRO A 53 2.39 0.22 10.49
CA PRO A 53 1.52 -0.04 11.63
C PRO A 53 0.25 -0.76 11.19
N GLY A 54 -0.06 -1.87 11.82
CA GLY A 54 -1.29 -2.64 11.63
C GLY A 54 -1.92 -3.03 12.95
N PHE A 55 -3.10 -3.63 12.94
CA PHE A 55 -3.95 -3.83 14.12
C PHE A 55 -4.18 -2.54 14.90
N VAL A 56 -4.43 -1.46 14.17
CA VAL A 56 -4.71 -0.15 14.75
C VAL A 56 -6.21 -0.01 14.99
N ALA A 57 -6.59 0.26 16.22
CA ALA A 57 -7.97 0.63 16.53
C ALA A 57 -8.30 2.01 15.97
N CYS A 58 -9.52 2.18 15.46
CA CYS A 58 -10.00 3.44 14.87
C CYS A 58 -11.49 3.66 15.11
N SER A 59 -12.04 3.06 16.16
CA SER A 59 -13.47 3.04 16.47
C SER A 59 -13.92 4.14 17.43
N SER A 60 -12.98 4.85 18.05
CA SER A 60 -13.25 5.97 18.95
C SER A 60 -12.48 7.21 18.57
N GLN A 61 -12.87 8.36 19.12
CA GLN A 61 -12.13 9.61 18.95
C GLN A 61 -10.73 9.52 19.57
N GLU A 62 -10.58 8.79 20.66
CA GLU A 62 -9.28 8.56 21.30
C GLU A 62 -8.35 7.75 20.38
N ASP A 63 -8.87 6.73 19.71
CA ASP A 63 -8.12 5.93 18.74
C ASP A 63 -7.61 6.81 17.60
N ILE A 64 -8.46 7.66 17.04
CA ILE A 64 -8.09 8.58 15.97
C ILE A 64 -7.05 9.59 16.43
N GLN A 65 -7.20 10.12 17.65
CA GLN A 65 -6.19 11.05 18.21
C GLN A 65 -4.84 10.37 18.41
N TRP A 66 -4.86 9.14 18.93
CA TRP A 66 -3.66 8.33 19.07
C TRP A 66 -2.97 8.06 17.73
N LEU A 67 -3.74 7.70 16.68
CA LEU A 67 -3.20 7.49 15.33
C LEU A 67 -2.58 8.77 14.75
N ARG A 68 -3.20 9.93 14.97
CA ARG A 68 -2.64 11.23 14.56
C ARG A 68 -1.31 11.52 15.25
N ASN A 69 -1.23 11.25 16.55
CA ASN A 69 0.01 11.41 17.31
C ASN A 69 1.09 10.45 16.80
N LEU A 70 0.73 9.20 16.52
CA LEU A 70 1.63 8.19 15.95
C LEU A 70 2.25 8.68 14.63
N VAL A 71 1.44 9.26 13.74
CA VAL A 71 1.91 9.81 12.45
C VAL A 71 2.81 11.03 12.65
N ALA A 72 2.44 11.93 13.56
CA ALA A 72 3.23 13.13 13.89
C ALA A 72 4.60 12.74 14.47
N LEU A 73 4.64 11.79 15.39
CA LEU A 73 5.87 11.27 15.97
C LEU A 73 6.76 10.59 14.90
N ALA A 74 6.16 9.83 13.97
CA ALA A 74 6.91 9.26 12.86
C ALA A 74 7.52 10.35 11.95
N ALA A 75 6.79 11.43 11.67
CA ALA A 75 7.32 12.57 10.93
C ALA A 75 8.52 13.23 11.65
N LYS A 76 8.43 13.39 12.97
CA LYS A 76 9.53 13.91 13.81
C LYS A 76 10.82 13.11 13.65
N HIS A 77 10.70 11.79 13.51
CA HIS A 77 11.83 10.86 13.33
C HIS A 77 12.12 10.51 11.86
N LYS A 78 11.52 11.23 10.90
CA LYS A 78 11.72 11.04 9.44
C LYS A 78 11.37 9.63 8.96
N LEU A 79 10.40 8.98 9.59
CA LEU A 79 9.87 7.68 9.23
C LEU A 79 8.69 7.82 8.29
N VAL A 80 8.70 7.05 7.21
CA VAL A 80 7.58 6.94 6.28
C VAL A 80 6.60 5.88 6.78
N LEU A 81 5.30 6.15 6.67
CA LEU A 81 4.25 5.27 7.14
C LEU A 81 3.36 4.75 6.01
N ASN A 82 2.95 3.50 6.18
CA ASN A 82 1.82 2.87 5.54
C ASN A 82 0.92 2.28 6.63
N ILE A 83 -0.21 2.92 6.94
CA ILE A 83 -1.12 2.43 7.98
C ILE A 83 -2.02 1.36 7.38
N HIS A 84 -2.03 0.19 8.01
CA HIS A 84 -2.91 -0.93 7.66
C HIS A 84 -4.23 -0.89 8.44
N ASP A 85 -5.17 -1.77 8.10
CA ASP A 85 -6.50 -1.91 8.70
C ASP A 85 -7.48 -0.75 8.42
N GLY A 86 -8.50 -0.63 9.28
CA GLY A 86 -9.72 0.12 9.06
C GLY A 86 -9.62 1.64 9.19
N TYR A 87 -8.44 2.23 9.37
CA TYR A 87 -8.33 3.69 9.49
C TYR A 87 -8.75 4.40 8.20
N ILE A 88 -9.89 5.06 8.25
CA ILE A 88 -10.44 5.82 7.11
C ILE A 88 -9.58 7.06 6.86
N ALA A 89 -9.19 7.27 5.60
CA ALA A 89 -8.40 8.42 5.20
C ALA A 89 -9.18 9.72 5.41
N ASP A 90 -8.63 10.62 6.22
CA ASP A 90 -9.23 11.89 6.64
C ASP A 90 -8.51 13.14 6.12
N GLY A 91 -7.60 12.95 5.17
CA GLY A 91 -6.78 14.03 4.62
C GLY A 91 -5.49 14.32 5.40
N MET A 92 -5.19 13.59 6.49
CA MET A 92 -4.01 13.76 7.32
C MET A 92 -2.69 13.73 6.54
N ARG A 93 -2.63 12.96 5.45
CA ARG A 93 -1.46 12.89 4.57
C ARG A 93 -1.10 14.22 3.90
N ARG A 94 -2.02 15.19 3.87
CA ARG A 94 -1.73 16.55 3.37
C ARG A 94 -0.97 17.37 4.40
N THR A 95 -1.19 17.10 5.68
CA THR A 95 -0.44 17.72 6.80
C THR A 95 0.87 16.99 7.05
N TYR A 96 0.83 15.66 6.96
CA TYR A 96 1.96 14.77 7.22
C TYR A 96 2.27 13.92 5.98
N PRO A 97 3.11 14.44 5.05
CA PRO A 97 3.43 13.77 3.79
C PRO A 97 4.23 12.47 3.96
N ASN A 98 4.75 12.20 5.15
CA ASN A 98 5.36 10.93 5.50
C ASN A 98 4.33 9.78 5.61
N LEU A 99 3.03 10.06 5.71
CA LEU A 99 1.97 9.08 5.57
C LEU A 99 1.71 8.85 4.08
N LEU A 100 2.38 7.87 3.47
CA LEU A 100 2.32 7.64 2.02
C LEU A 100 1.04 6.95 1.59
N THR A 101 0.63 5.92 2.32
CA THR A 101 -0.56 5.12 2.01
C THR A 101 -1.27 4.67 3.27
N GLN A 102 -2.54 4.34 3.11
CA GLN A 102 -3.38 3.74 4.13
C GLN A 102 -4.25 2.68 3.48
N GLU A 103 -4.58 1.61 4.19
CA GLU A 103 -5.56 0.67 3.71
C GLU A 103 -6.97 1.31 3.75
N GLY A 104 -7.57 1.47 4.91
CA GLY A 104 -8.84 2.18 5.10
C GLY A 104 -9.97 1.73 4.14
N GLY A 105 -10.00 0.46 3.81
CA GLY A 105 -10.96 -0.18 2.93
C GLY A 105 -10.61 -1.66 2.76
N GLY A 106 -11.52 -2.46 2.21
CA GLY A 106 -11.26 -3.87 1.97
C GLY A 106 -10.10 -4.09 1.01
N GLY A 107 -8.94 -4.46 1.55
CA GLY A 107 -7.77 -4.86 0.78
C GLY A 107 -7.85 -6.33 0.33
N ARG A 108 -6.86 -6.76 -0.45
CA ARG A 108 -6.82 -8.13 -1.02
C ARG A 108 -6.82 -9.24 0.04
N GLU A 109 -6.39 -8.95 1.26
CA GLU A 109 -6.40 -9.92 2.36
C GLU A 109 -7.80 -10.37 2.77
N THR A 110 -8.79 -9.47 2.67
CA THR A 110 -10.19 -9.76 3.01
C THR A 110 -10.94 -10.45 1.88
N ARG A 111 -10.29 -10.65 0.71
CA ARG A 111 -10.89 -11.27 -0.48
C ARG A 111 -12.22 -10.62 -0.87
N PRO A 112 -12.27 -9.30 -1.05
CA PRO A 112 -13.52 -8.61 -1.36
C PRO A 112 -14.06 -9.08 -2.72
N PRO A 113 -15.38 -8.97 -2.98
CA PRO A 113 -15.92 -9.23 -4.32
C PRO A 113 -15.28 -8.32 -5.38
N VAL A 114 -15.23 -8.77 -6.63
CA VAL A 114 -14.70 -7.97 -7.76
C VAL A 114 -15.41 -6.62 -7.88
N THR A 115 -16.73 -6.61 -7.70
CA THR A 115 -17.54 -5.37 -7.69
C THR A 115 -17.07 -4.37 -6.64
N HIS A 116 -16.66 -4.80 -5.44
CA HIS A 116 -16.07 -3.93 -4.44
C HIS A 116 -14.75 -3.32 -4.95
N GLU A 117 -13.87 -4.14 -5.52
CA GLU A 117 -12.59 -3.66 -6.04
C GLU A 117 -12.79 -2.66 -7.19
N LEU A 118 -13.79 -2.87 -8.03
CA LEU A 118 -14.17 -1.95 -9.11
C LEU A 118 -14.83 -0.66 -8.61
N MET A 119 -15.34 -0.63 -7.37
CA MET A 119 -15.84 0.59 -6.72
C MET A 119 -14.73 1.44 -6.09
N LEU A 120 -13.60 0.86 -5.72
CA LEU A 120 -12.52 1.58 -5.01
C LEU A 120 -12.00 2.82 -5.76
N PRO A 121 -11.77 2.80 -7.09
CA PRO A 121 -11.35 3.97 -7.85
C PRO A 121 -12.31 5.16 -7.76
N PHE A 122 -13.61 4.89 -7.57
CA PHE A 122 -14.68 5.90 -7.51
C PHE A 122 -15.01 6.37 -6.09
N THR A 123 -14.49 5.70 -5.09
CA THR A 123 -14.81 5.94 -3.67
C THR A 123 -13.56 6.12 -2.83
N ARG A 124 -12.90 5.02 -2.45
CA ARG A 124 -11.75 5.03 -1.55
C ARG A 124 -10.57 5.86 -2.06
N HIS A 125 -10.30 5.82 -3.38
CA HIS A 125 -9.19 6.57 -3.98
C HIS A 125 -9.42 8.08 -4.06
N LEU A 126 -10.66 8.56 -3.90
CA LEU A 126 -10.98 9.99 -3.86
C LEU A 126 -10.38 10.69 -2.62
N VAL A 127 -10.23 9.96 -1.52
CA VAL A 127 -9.70 10.49 -0.27
C VAL A 127 -8.19 10.28 -0.12
N GLY A 128 -7.55 9.62 -1.07
CA GLY A 128 -6.10 9.49 -1.13
C GLY A 128 -5.59 8.09 -1.45
N ALA A 129 -4.28 7.93 -1.35
CA ALA A 129 -3.57 6.70 -1.68
C ALA A 129 -4.03 5.51 -0.84
N HIS A 130 -4.21 4.37 -1.52
CA HIS A 130 -4.72 3.12 -0.95
C HIS A 130 -3.66 2.02 -1.00
N ASP A 131 -3.47 1.31 0.09
CA ASP A 131 -2.66 0.10 0.18
C ASP A 131 -3.55 -1.14 0.04
N HIS A 132 -3.80 -1.57 -1.19
CA HIS A 132 -4.67 -2.71 -1.49
C HIS A 132 -3.97 -4.05 -1.32
N THR A 133 -2.65 -4.08 -1.38
CA THR A 133 -1.82 -5.28 -1.30
C THR A 133 -2.18 -6.37 -2.32
N PRO A 134 -2.15 -6.08 -3.65
CA PRO A 134 -2.41 -7.10 -4.67
C PRO A 134 -1.43 -8.27 -4.57
N THR A 135 -1.78 -9.40 -5.16
CA THR A 135 -0.94 -10.60 -5.19
C THR A 135 -0.63 -11.03 -6.61
N LEU A 136 0.55 -11.57 -6.85
CA LEU A 136 0.89 -12.16 -8.16
C LEU A 136 0.48 -13.63 -8.29
N TYR A 137 -0.09 -14.21 -7.26
CA TYR A 137 -0.63 -15.57 -7.32
C TYR A 137 -2.01 -15.57 -7.99
N SER A 138 -2.12 -16.30 -9.11
CA SER A 138 -3.40 -16.51 -9.79
C SER A 138 -4.23 -17.62 -9.14
N GLY A 139 -5.54 -17.61 -9.42
CA GLY A 139 -6.43 -18.72 -9.11
C GLY A 139 -7.06 -18.72 -7.72
N GLN A 140 -6.74 -17.74 -6.88
CA GLN A 140 -7.52 -17.51 -5.68
C GLN A 140 -8.70 -16.60 -6.02
N ASP A 141 -9.91 -17.09 -5.78
CA ASP A 141 -11.17 -16.32 -5.97
C ASP A 141 -11.47 -15.96 -7.44
N GLY A 142 -11.02 -16.76 -8.42
CA GLY A 142 -11.30 -16.55 -9.84
C GLY A 142 -10.54 -15.41 -10.52
N ARG A 143 -9.71 -14.67 -9.80
CA ARG A 143 -8.93 -13.56 -10.38
C ARG A 143 -7.71 -14.05 -11.14
N THR A 144 -7.42 -13.38 -12.24
CA THR A 144 -6.21 -13.64 -13.02
C THR A 144 -5.02 -12.82 -12.48
N LYS A 145 -3.81 -13.25 -12.78
CA LYS A 145 -2.61 -12.44 -12.50
C LYS A 145 -2.68 -11.07 -13.15
N LEU A 146 -3.20 -10.99 -14.38
CA LEU A 146 -3.34 -9.73 -15.11
C LEU A 146 -4.29 -8.76 -14.41
N TYR A 147 -5.37 -9.27 -13.79
CA TYR A 147 -6.27 -8.47 -12.99
C TYR A 147 -5.54 -7.85 -11.77
N GLU A 148 -4.76 -8.66 -11.05
CA GLU A 148 -3.96 -8.20 -9.91
C GLU A 148 -2.87 -7.18 -10.34
N MET A 149 -2.22 -7.43 -11.47
CA MET A 149 -1.22 -6.51 -12.03
C MET A 149 -1.83 -5.18 -12.48
N ALA A 150 -3.04 -5.19 -13.04
CA ALA A 150 -3.74 -3.98 -13.45
C ALA A 150 -4.00 -3.04 -12.27
N GLN A 151 -4.20 -3.58 -11.06
CA GLN A 151 -4.38 -2.79 -9.83
C GLN A 151 -3.18 -1.89 -9.54
N LEU A 152 -1.95 -2.30 -9.89
CA LEU A 152 -0.74 -1.49 -9.71
C LEU A 152 -0.77 -0.19 -10.54
N VAL A 153 -1.50 -0.21 -11.65
CA VAL A 153 -1.69 0.98 -12.51
C VAL A 153 -2.95 1.75 -12.11
N ILE A 154 -4.04 1.06 -11.80
CA ILE A 154 -5.34 1.67 -11.53
C ILE A 154 -5.36 2.31 -10.15
N TYR A 155 -4.86 1.61 -9.13
CA TYR A 155 -4.88 2.09 -7.77
C TYR A 155 -3.74 3.08 -7.51
N HIS A 156 -4.09 4.21 -6.91
CA HIS A 156 -3.11 5.24 -6.60
C HIS A 156 -2.47 5.00 -5.24
N GLY A 157 -1.16 4.93 -5.22
CA GLY A 157 -0.39 4.86 -3.99
C GLY A 157 1.08 5.15 -4.26
N ALA A 158 1.65 6.13 -3.54
CA ALA A 158 3.08 6.44 -3.64
C ALA A 158 3.97 5.31 -3.12
N ARG A 159 3.39 4.42 -2.32
CA ARG A 159 3.97 3.16 -1.88
C ARG A 159 2.92 2.08 -2.08
N GLN A 160 3.25 1.08 -2.87
CA GLN A 160 2.40 -0.09 -3.08
C GLN A 160 3.06 -1.31 -2.46
N SER A 161 2.30 -2.09 -1.72
CA SER A 161 2.73 -3.38 -1.21
C SER A 161 2.18 -4.48 -2.11
N VAL A 162 3.02 -5.42 -2.52
CA VAL A 162 2.59 -6.62 -3.24
C VAL A 162 2.76 -7.81 -2.32
N ARG A 163 1.68 -8.59 -2.18
CA ARG A 163 1.64 -9.70 -1.24
C ARG A 163 2.36 -10.92 -1.79
N ASN A 164 3.11 -11.60 -0.91
CA ASN A 164 3.69 -12.92 -1.18
C ASN A 164 4.61 -12.99 -2.41
N VAL A 165 5.36 -11.95 -2.69
CA VAL A 165 6.43 -12.02 -3.70
C VAL A 165 7.65 -12.74 -3.09
N TYR A 166 7.40 -13.90 -2.45
CA TYR A 166 8.44 -14.79 -1.98
C TYR A 166 8.71 -15.81 -3.05
N GLY A 167 9.87 -15.85 -3.57
CA GLY A 167 10.18 -16.87 -4.52
C GLY A 167 11.21 -16.45 -5.51
N SER A 168 11.65 -17.41 -6.23
CA SER A 168 12.61 -17.17 -7.28
C SER A 168 11.98 -16.37 -8.41
N ARG A 169 12.77 -15.52 -9.07
CA ARG A 169 12.42 -14.92 -10.36
C ARG A 169 11.85 -15.94 -11.35
N ASN A 170 12.26 -17.21 -11.21
CA ASN A 170 11.78 -18.32 -12.02
C ASN A 170 10.27 -18.62 -11.87
N GLN A 171 9.63 -18.16 -10.80
CA GLN A 171 8.20 -18.38 -10.57
C GLN A 171 7.31 -17.30 -11.20
N PHE A 172 7.82 -16.07 -11.35
CA PHE A 172 7.02 -14.91 -11.78
C PHE A 172 7.42 -14.33 -13.14
N GLY A 173 8.61 -14.63 -13.66
CA GLY A 173 9.02 -14.25 -15.02
C GLY A 173 8.67 -12.81 -15.40
N GLU A 174 7.85 -12.65 -16.43
CA GLU A 174 7.44 -11.34 -16.97
C GLU A 174 6.62 -10.49 -15.99
N GLU A 175 5.88 -11.12 -15.06
CA GLU A 175 5.11 -10.40 -14.04
C GLU A 175 6.04 -9.62 -13.10
N LEU A 176 7.21 -10.20 -12.78
CA LEU A 176 8.19 -9.53 -11.94
C LEU A 176 8.86 -8.35 -12.69
N GLU A 177 9.17 -8.53 -13.96
CA GLU A 177 9.70 -7.45 -14.81
C GLU A 177 8.72 -6.29 -14.90
N PHE A 178 7.42 -6.59 -15.06
CA PHE A 178 6.39 -5.56 -15.04
C PHE A 178 6.36 -4.85 -13.68
N LEU A 179 6.32 -5.60 -12.57
CA LEU A 179 6.31 -5.04 -11.22
C LEU A 179 7.51 -4.11 -10.97
N GLU A 180 8.71 -4.51 -11.38
CA GLU A 180 9.93 -3.71 -11.27
C GLU A 180 9.87 -2.44 -12.15
N SER A 181 9.08 -2.45 -13.23
CA SER A 181 8.97 -1.36 -14.18
C SER A 181 7.87 -0.34 -13.85
N VAL A 182 6.85 -0.73 -13.08
CA VAL A 182 5.70 0.14 -12.75
C VAL A 182 6.11 1.20 -11.74
N PRO A 183 6.01 2.49 -12.09
CA PRO A 183 6.29 3.54 -11.13
C PRO A 183 5.15 3.72 -10.13
N THR A 184 5.47 4.31 -8.99
CA THR A 184 4.47 4.68 -7.97
C THR A 184 4.09 6.17 -8.01
N VAL A 185 4.78 6.94 -8.85
CA VAL A 185 4.52 8.38 -9.07
C VAL A 185 4.22 8.60 -10.54
N TRP A 186 3.22 9.42 -10.83
CA TRP A 186 2.68 9.60 -12.16
C TRP A 186 2.60 11.08 -12.55
N ASP A 187 3.00 11.39 -13.78
CA ASP A 187 2.96 12.76 -14.34
C ASP A 187 1.58 13.10 -14.93
N ALA A 188 0.86 12.09 -15.41
CA ALA A 188 -0.46 12.26 -16.00
C ALA A 188 -1.34 11.02 -15.83
N VAL A 189 -2.63 11.25 -15.83
CA VAL A 189 -3.67 10.22 -15.74
C VAL A 189 -4.73 10.48 -16.81
N ARG A 190 -5.14 9.44 -17.52
CA ARG A 190 -6.29 9.46 -18.44
C ARG A 190 -7.20 8.30 -18.11
N VAL A 191 -8.46 8.61 -17.82
CA VAL A 191 -9.51 7.60 -17.68
C VAL A 191 -10.03 7.31 -19.08
N LEU A 192 -9.85 6.08 -19.56
CA LEU A 192 -10.29 5.64 -20.87
C LEU A 192 -11.70 5.07 -20.84
N LYS A 193 -12.03 4.33 -19.77
CA LYS A 193 -13.38 3.83 -19.48
C LYS A 193 -13.56 3.73 -17.98
N ALA A 194 -14.75 4.06 -17.48
CA ALA A 194 -15.06 4.02 -16.07
C ALA A 194 -16.58 3.84 -15.84
N GLU A 195 -16.95 2.67 -15.36
CA GLU A 195 -18.32 2.31 -14.99
C GLU A 195 -18.25 1.68 -13.58
N PRO A 196 -18.77 2.37 -12.55
CA PRO A 196 -18.67 1.91 -11.16
C PRO A 196 -19.23 0.52 -10.94
N GLY A 197 -18.43 -0.37 -10.38
CA GLY A 197 -18.81 -1.77 -10.14
C GLY A 197 -18.60 -2.70 -11.32
N ASP A 198 -18.52 -2.18 -12.54
CA ASP A 198 -18.48 -2.98 -13.78
C ASP A 198 -17.09 -3.03 -14.41
N CYS A 199 -16.51 -1.87 -14.71
CA CYS A 199 -15.19 -1.84 -15.30
C CYS A 199 -14.47 -0.49 -15.12
N VAL A 200 -13.14 -0.53 -15.18
CA VAL A 200 -12.30 0.64 -15.17
C VAL A 200 -11.04 0.41 -16.02
N VAL A 201 -10.75 1.36 -16.91
CA VAL A 201 -9.52 1.37 -17.70
C VAL A 201 -8.84 2.73 -17.56
N ILE A 202 -7.63 2.73 -17.05
CA ILE A 202 -6.84 3.94 -16.78
C ILE A 202 -5.48 3.82 -17.47
N ALA A 203 -5.08 4.89 -18.14
CA ALA A 203 -3.73 5.08 -18.62
C ALA A 203 -3.01 6.10 -17.73
N ARG A 204 -1.80 5.79 -17.29
CA ARG A 204 -0.94 6.66 -16.48
C ARG A 204 0.42 6.84 -17.14
N ARG A 205 0.98 8.04 -17.07
CA ARG A 205 2.27 8.36 -17.67
C ARG A 205 3.32 8.66 -16.59
N ASN A 206 4.51 8.14 -16.83
CA ASN A 206 5.72 8.54 -16.10
C ASN A 206 6.83 8.78 -17.13
N GLY A 207 7.37 9.99 -17.21
CA GLY A 207 8.27 10.42 -18.26
C GLY A 207 7.65 10.27 -19.64
N SER A 208 8.27 9.51 -20.52
CA SER A 208 7.77 9.17 -21.87
C SER A 208 6.94 7.88 -21.92
N ARG A 209 6.89 7.11 -20.85
CA ARG A 209 6.24 5.79 -20.81
C ARG A 209 4.79 5.90 -20.34
N TRP A 210 3.90 5.18 -21.02
CA TRP A 210 2.51 5.02 -20.62
C TRP A 210 2.28 3.58 -20.13
N PHE A 211 1.52 3.48 -19.07
CA PHE A 211 1.08 2.22 -18.48
C PHE A 211 -0.44 2.20 -18.52
N ILE A 212 -1.03 1.11 -19.02
CA ILE A 212 -2.49 0.96 -19.11
C ILE A 212 -2.89 -0.21 -18.22
N GLY A 213 -3.82 0.04 -17.30
CA GLY A 213 -4.46 -0.99 -16.48
C GLY A 213 -5.95 -1.05 -16.81
N GLY A 214 -6.47 -2.24 -16.98
CA GLY A 214 -7.88 -2.50 -17.18
C GLY A 214 -8.39 -3.60 -16.25
N MET A 215 -9.49 -3.33 -15.55
CA MET A 215 -10.20 -4.29 -14.72
C MET A 215 -11.67 -4.29 -15.11
N ASN A 216 -12.30 -5.46 -15.12
CA ASN A 216 -13.74 -5.62 -15.31
C ASN A 216 -14.28 -6.76 -14.42
N ASP A 217 -15.59 -6.79 -14.26
CA ASP A 217 -16.31 -7.91 -13.65
C ASP A 217 -16.24 -9.19 -14.51
N GLU A 218 -17.19 -10.10 -14.33
CA GLU A 218 -17.24 -11.37 -15.03
C GLU A 218 -17.70 -11.25 -16.49
N ASP A 219 -18.30 -10.12 -16.88
CA ASP A 219 -18.83 -9.90 -18.22
C ASP A 219 -17.73 -9.43 -19.18
N ALA A 220 -17.59 -10.10 -20.32
CA ALA A 220 -16.62 -9.73 -21.36
C ALA A 220 -16.97 -8.37 -21.98
N ARG A 221 -15.99 -7.47 -22.05
CA ARG A 221 -16.16 -6.11 -22.61
C ARG A 221 -15.08 -5.77 -23.63
N THR A 222 -15.47 -4.98 -24.60
CA THR A 222 -14.52 -4.33 -25.54
C THR A 222 -14.39 -2.87 -25.17
N VAL A 223 -13.16 -2.41 -25.00
CA VAL A 223 -12.83 -1.00 -24.80
C VAL A 223 -12.22 -0.48 -26.11
N LYS A 224 -12.81 0.58 -26.70
CA LYS A 224 -12.34 1.23 -27.92
C LYS A 224 -11.64 2.54 -27.59
#